data_1f9aac3459a7d0164df21ee806333045
#
_entry.id   1f9aac3459a7d0164df21ee806333045
#
_cell.length_a   1.000
_cell.length_b   1.000
_cell.length_c   1.000
_cell.angle_alpha   90.00
_cell.angle_beta   90.00
_cell.angle_gamma   90.00
#
_symmetry.space_group_name_H-M   'P 1'
#
loop_
_entity.id
_entity.type
_entity.pdbx_description
1 polymer ?
#
loop_
_entity_poly.entity_id
_entity_poly.type
_entity_poly.pdbx_seq_one_letter_code
_entity_poly.pdbx_strand_id
1 'polypeptide(L)'
;MKLATFMQKLHQRTPKLGKAVSLTTATGVITGTSMAAGLPVWLMGAAKVITGSKIADKTVINVTNRWIHSNNALIDNILPNKDWRISLPEDISSEGKYLLISNHQSWVDTSIVQYISENRLPLTRFFTKFELIYIPVIGQAFYFLDFPMMRRHSKEAIAKNPALKGKDIEEA
;
A
#
# COMPACT_ATOMS: atom_id res chain seq x y z
N MET A 1 18.59 15.58 18.75
CA MET A 1 18.85 14.14 18.47
C MET A 1 17.85 13.68 17.41
N LYS A 2 18.30 13.13 16.29
CA LYS A 2 17.38 12.67 15.23
C LYS A 2 16.56 11.46 15.74
N LEU A 3 15.29 11.36 15.37
CA LEU A 3 14.38 10.27 15.79
C LEU A 3 15.02 8.89 15.55
N ALA A 4 15.59 8.68 14.38
CA ALA A 4 16.27 7.42 14.03
C ALA A 4 17.36 7.04 15.04
N THR A 5 18.21 7.99 15.48
CA THR A 5 19.26 7.74 16.48
C THR A 5 18.69 7.40 17.85
N PHE A 6 17.59 8.05 18.23
CA PHE A 6 16.87 7.71 19.46
C PHE A 6 16.31 6.29 19.41
N MET A 7 15.61 5.95 18.33
CA MET A 7 15.01 4.63 18.15
C MET A 7 16.08 3.54 18.13
N GLN A 8 17.21 3.76 17.45
CA GLN A 8 18.33 2.81 17.46
C GLN A 8 18.86 2.54 18.88
N LYS A 9 19.10 3.58 19.67
CA LYS A 9 19.54 3.44 21.07
C LYS A 9 18.50 2.70 21.92
N LEU A 10 17.22 2.99 21.72
CA LEU A 10 16.13 2.33 22.44
C LEU A 10 16.08 0.83 22.15
N HIS A 11 16.20 0.44 20.87
CA HIS A 11 16.25 -0.98 20.48
C HIS A 11 17.46 -1.72 21.03
N GLN A 12 18.63 -1.05 21.09
CA GLN A 12 19.85 -1.64 21.65
C GLN A 12 19.75 -1.85 23.16
N ARG A 13 19.20 -0.87 23.90
CA ARG A 13 19.15 -0.92 25.36
C ARG A 13 17.99 -1.73 25.90
N THR A 14 16.83 -1.62 25.27
CA THR A 14 15.57 -2.24 25.71
C THR A 14 14.78 -2.76 24.51
N PRO A 15 15.14 -3.94 23.94
CA PRO A 15 14.56 -4.42 22.68
C PRO A 15 13.04 -4.56 22.69
N LYS A 16 12.46 -5.04 23.80
CA LYS A 16 10.99 -5.18 23.93
C LYS A 16 10.28 -3.82 23.90
N LEU A 17 10.81 -2.85 24.65
CA LEU A 17 10.28 -1.49 24.68
C LEU A 17 10.47 -0.81 23.33
N GLY A 18 11.65 -0.97 22.71
CA GLY A 18 11.92 -0.46 21.38
C GLY A 18 10.91 -0.94 20.34
N LYS A 19 10.61 -2.24 20.34
CA LYS A 19 9.58 -2.82 19.45
C LYS A 19 8.18 -2.25 19.73
N ALA A 20 7.79 -2.16 21.01
CA ALA A 20 6.48 -1.62 21.39
C ALA A 20 6.32 -0.16 20.95
N VAL A 21 7.32 0.69 21.22
CA VAL A 21 7.33 2.10 20.82
C VAL A 21 7.28 2.23 19.30
N SER A 22 8.08 1.44 18.57
CA SER A 22 8.06 1.45 17.10
C SER A 22 6.68 1.07 16.56
N LEU A 23 6.08 0.00 17.08
CA LEU A 23 4.77 -0.46 16.62
C LEU A 23 3.69 0.58 16.88
N THR A 24 3.63 1.13 18.09
CA THR A 24 2.64 2.15 18.46
C THR A 24 2.80 3.41 17.61
N THR A 25 4.04 3.88 17.43
CA THR A 25 4.33 5.06 16.60
C THR A 25 3.96 4.79 15.14
N ALA A 26 4.36 3.64 14.58
CA ALA A 26 4.03 3.27 13.22
C ALA A 26 2.52 3.21 13.00
N THR A 27 1.79 2.52 13.88
CA THR A 27 0.32 2.41 13.79
C THR A 27 -0.33 3.79 13.87
N GLY A 28 0.06 4.63 14.83
CA GLY A 28 -0.50 5.96 15.00
C GLY A 28 -0.25 6.87 13.80
N VAL A 29 0.97 6.89 13.27
CA VAL A 29 1.33 7.71 12.11
C VAL A 29 0.67 7.19 10.84
N ILE A 30 0.70 5.89 10.57
CA ILE A 30 0.06 5.31 9.38
C ILE A 30 -1.45 5.57 9.41
N THR A 31 -2.10 5.36 10.55
CA THR A 31 -3.55 5.63 10.67
C THR A 31 -3.85 7.11 10.46
N GLY A 32 -3.11 8.01 11.12
CA GLY A 32 -3.31 9.46 11.00
C GLY A 32 -3.07 9.97 9.58
N THR A 33 -1.99 9.53 8.94
CA THR A 33 -1.68 9.92 7.54
C THR A 33 -2.66 9.31 6.55
N SER A 34 -3.13 8.08 6.77
CA SER A 34 -4.16 7.44 5.94
C SER A 34 -5.50 8.21 6.02
N MET A 35 -5.89 8.65 7.20
CA MET A 35 -7.08 9.49 7.38
C MET A 35 -6.92 10.85 6.69
N ALA A 36 -5.77 11.50 6.85
CA ALA A 36 -5.49 12.80 6.24
C ALA A 36 -5.43 12.72 4.70
N ALA A 37 -4.85 11.65 4.14
CA ALA A 37 -4.81 11.42 2.71
C ALA A 37 -6.14 10.91 2.15
N GLY A 38 -6.89 10.18 2.95
CA GLY A 38 -8.13 9.52 2.54
C GLY A 38 -9.22 10.49 2.10
N LEU A 39 -9.41 11.59 2.81
CA LEU A 39 -10.44 12.56 2.45
C LEU A 39 -10.21 13.19 1.07
N PRO A 40 -9.05 13.77 0.73
CA PRO A 40 -8.79 14.27 -0.62
C PRO A 40 -8.81 13.17 -1.69
N VAL A 41 -8.36 11.95 -1.38
CA VAL A 41 -8.48 10.80 -2.31
C VAL A 41 -9.94 10.50 -2.57
N TRP A 42 -10.79 10.50 -1.55
CA TRP A 42 -12.22 10.24 -1.69
C TRP A 42 -12.92 11.31 -2.52
N LEU A 43 -12.71 12.60 -2.21
CA LEU A 43 -13.33 13.71 -2.93
C LEU A 43 -12.90 13.76 -4.41
N MET A 44 -11.61 13.64 -4.66
CA MET A 44 -11.08 13.67 -6.03
C MET A 44 -11.38 12.39 -6.80
N GLY A 45 -11.43 11.24 -6.11
CA GLY A 45 -11.83 9.96 -6.69
C GLY A 45 -13.30 9.96 -7.12
N ALA A 46 -14.19 10.50 -6.28
CA ALA A 46 -15.59 10.69 -6.65
C ALA A 46 -15.72 11.65 -7.85
N ALA A 47 -14.98 12.75 -7.86
CA ALA A 47 -14.95 13.69 -9.00
C ALA A 47 -14.43 12.99 -10.28
N LYS A 48 -13.38 12.15 -10.19
CA LYS A 48 -12.87 11.34 -11.31
C LYS A 48 -13.97 10.46 -11.90
N VAL A 49 -14.69 9.73 -11.06
CA VAL A 49 -15.75 8.80 -11.50
C VAL A 49 -16.92 9.55 -12.12
N ILE A 50 -17.34 10.68 -11.54
CA ILE A 50 -18.50 11.42 -12.03
C ILE A 50 -18.18 12.19 -13.32
N THR A 51 -16.99 12.78 -13.44
CA THR A 51 -16.65 13.71 -14.52
C THR A 51 -15.70 13.15 -15.58
N GLY A 52 -15.05 12.00 -15.33
CA GLY A 52 -13.96 11.48 -16.15
C GLY A 52 -12.72 12.38 -16.16
N SER A 53 -12.57 13.28 -15.18
CA SER A 53 -11.52 14.29 -15.15
C SER A 53 -10.13 13.70 -14.98
N LYS A 54 -9.25 13.92 -15.97
CA LYS A 54 -7.82 13.58 -15.88
C LYS A 54 -7.08 14.35 -14.80
N ILE A 55 -7.55 15.56 -14.44
CA ILE A 55 -6.98 16.36 -13.35
C ILE A 55 -7.29 15.70 -12.02
N ALA A 56 -8.52 15.26 -11.81
CA ALA A 56 -8.91 14.53 -10.61
C ALA A 56 -8.11 13.22 -10.46
N ASP A 57 -7.95 12.46 -11.55
CA ASP A 57 -7.13 11.24 -11.58
C ASP A 57 -5.67 11.51 -11.17
N LYS A 58 -5.01 12.49 -11.78
CA LYS A 58 -3.65 12.89 -11.40
C LYS A 58 -3.56 13.34 -9.94
N THR A 59 -4.58 14.03 -9.44
CA THR A 59 -4.61 14.49 -8.04
C THR A 59 -4.70 13.32 -7.07
N VAL A 60 -5.54 12.33 -7.35
CA VAL A 60 -5.64 11.09 -6.55
C VAL A 60 -4.28 10.39 -6.48
N ILE A 61 -3.63 10.19 -7.63
CA ILE A 61 -2.30 9.58 -7.71
C ILE A 61 -1.26 10.38 -6.92
N ASN A 62 -1.23 11.70 -7.06
CA ASN A 62 -0.27 12.55 -6.36
C ASN A 62 -0.45 12.54 -4.84
N VAL A 63 -1.70 12.56 -4.35
CA VAL A 63 -1.98 12.45 -2.91
C VAL A 63 -1.52 11.10 -2.39
N THR A 64 -1.79 10.03 -3.14
CA THR A 64 -1.36 8.67 -2.77
C THR A 64 0.17 8.54 -2.73
N ASN A 65 0.87 9.08 -3.72
CA ASN A 65 2.33 9.06 -3.72
C ASN A 65 2.92 9.83 -2.52
N ARG A 66 2.34 10.97 -2.13
CA ARG A 66 2.76 11.70 -0.93
C ARG A 66 2.50 10.91 0.35
N TRP A 67 1.39 10.20 0.41
CA TRP A 67 1.10 9.30 1.54
C TRP A 67 2.10 8.14 1.61
N ILE A 68 2.43 7.50 0.48
CA ILE A 68 3.47 6.46 0.40
C ILE A 68 4.81 7.03 0.86
N HIS A 69 5.20 8.22 0.36
CA HIS A 69 6.42 8.90 0.78
C HIS A 69 6.49 9.12 2.30
N SER A 70 5.40 9.57 2.92
CA SER A 70 5.34 9.75 4.37
C SER A 70 5.50 8.45 5.14
N ASN A 71 4.92 7.36 4.64
CA ASN A 71 5.07 6.03 5.24
C ASN A 71 6.51 5.50 5.09
N ASN A 72 7.14 5.73 3.94
CA ASN A 72 8.53 5.33 3.70
C ASN A 72 9.51 6.13 4.59
N ALA A 73 9.27 7.44 4.74
CA ALA A 73 10.03 8.26 5.70
C ALA A 73 9.86 7.75 7.15
N LEU A 74 8.67 7.26 7.51
CA LEU A 74 8.44 6.63 8.81
C LEU A 74 9.27 5.34 8.96
N ILE A 75 9.26 4.47 7.95
CA ILE A 75 10.07 3.24 7.91
C ILE A 75 11.56 3.60 8.11
N ASP A 76 12.04 4.64 7.44
CA ASP A 76 13.42 5.12 7.56
C ASP A 76 13.80 5.57 8.97
N ASN A 77 12.85 6.12 9.70
CA ASN A 77 13.09 6.64 11.05
C ASN A 77 12.89 5.60 12.15
N ILE A 78 12.05 4.58 11.93
CA ILE A 78 11.67 3.62 12.98
C ILE A 78 12.51 2.34 12.89
N LEU A 79 12.85 1.88 11.70
CA LEU A 79 13.67 0.69 11.52
C LEU A 79 15.15 1.03 11.59
N PRO A 80 15.83 0.69 12.69
CA PRO A 80 17.21 1.10 12.91
C PRO A 80 18.22 0.38 12.01
N ASN A 81 17.91 -0.84 11.60
CA ASN A 81 18.78 -1.69 10.78
C ASN A 81 17.99 -2.22 9.59
N LYS A 82 18.33 -1.70 8.42
CA LYS A 82 17.78 -2.16 7.12
C LYS A 82 18.91 -2.81 6.33
N ASP A 83 19.05 -4.11 6.43
CA ASP A 83 19.96 -4.88 5.57
C ASP A 83 19.19 -5.35 4.31
N TRP A 84 18.79 -4.38 3.49
CA TRP A 84 18.07 -4.65 2.26
C TRP A 84 19.03 -4.64 1.08
N ARG A 85 19.07 -5.74 0.36
CA ARG A 85 19.80 -5.84 -0.91
C ARG A 85 18.80 -5.60 -2.04
N ILE A 86 18.83 -4.40 -2.61
CA ILE A 86 17.95 -4.00 -3.70
C ILE A 86 18.78 -3.93 -4.96
N SER A 87 18.47 -4.78 -5.94
CA SER A 87 19.04 -4.72 -7.29
C SER A 87 17.91 -4.49 -8.28
N LEU A 88 17.98 -3.43 -9.06
CA LEU A 88 16.99 -3.08 -10.06
C LEU A 88 17.69 -2.95 -11.41
N PRO A 89 17.03 -3.32 -12.52
CA PRO A 89 17.51 -3.04 -13.86
C PRO A 89 17.75 -1.54 -14.09
N GLU A 90 18.72 -1.17 -14.89
CA GLU A 90 19.08 0.23 -15.16
C GLU A 90 18.03 0.96 -16.01
N ASP A 91 17.25 0.23 -16.79
CA ASP A 91 16.24 0.72 -17.73
C ASP A 91 14.84 0.92 -17.09
N ILE A 92 14.74 0.78 -15.76
CA ILE A 92 13.48 1.02 -15.04
C ILE A 92 13.10 2.51 -15.09
N SER A 93 11.84 2.76 -15.43
CA SER A 93 11.25 4.10 -15.53
C SER A 93 9.93 4.20 -14.78
N SER A 94 9.69 5.35 -14.15
CA SER A 94 8.39 5.68 -13.53
C SER A 94 7.24 5.81 -14.53
N GLU A 95 7.52 5.88 -15.82
CA GLU A 95 6.52 5.94 -16.90
C GLU A 95 6.30 4.59 -17.59
N GLY A 96 7.08 3.57 -17.21
CA GLY A 96 6.97 2.22 -17.75
C GLY A 96 5.71 1.48 -17.31
N LYS A 97 5.50 0.31 -17.90
CA LYS A 97 4.45 -0.64 -17.50
C LYS A 97 5.11 -1.94 -17.08
N TYR A 98 4.86 -2.37 -15.85
CA TYR A 98 5.52 -3.52 -15.25
C TYR A 98 4.53 -4.45 -14.59
N LEU A 99 4.78 -5.74 -14.65
CA LEU A 99 4.15 -6.75 -13.81
C LEU A 99 5.13 -7.13 -12.72
N LEU A 100 4.77 -6.83 -11.46
CA LEU A 100 5.56 -7.22 -10.29
C LEU A 100 5.03 -8.54 -9.73
N ILE A 101 5.91 -9.51 -9.62
CA ILE A 101 5.61 -10.81 -9.01
C ILE A 101 6.53 -10.97 -7.80
N SER A 102 5.96 -11.18 -6.63
CA SER A 102 6.73 -11.40 -5.40
C SER A 102 6.12 -12.48 -4.54
N ASN A 103 6.95 -13.12 -3.72
CA ASN A 103 6.45 -13.95 -2.64
C ASN A 103 5.67 -13.09 -1.66
N HIS A 104 4.59 -13.64 -1.11
CA HIS A 104 3.75 -12.93 -0.14
C HIS A 104 3.65 -13.76 1.14
N GLN A 105 4.33 -13.31 2.20
CA GLN A 105 4.34 -13.97 3.50
C GLN A 105 3.60 -13.15 4.56
N SER A 106 3.51 -11.83 4.37
CA SER A 106 2.96 -10.91 5.34
C SER A 106 2.37 -9.67 4.67
N TRP A 107 1.38 -9.03 5.30
CA TRP A 107 0.84 -7.74 4.84
C TRP A 107 1.93 -6.63 4.77
N VAL A 108 3.03 -6.80 5.50
CA VAL A 108 4.19 -5.88 5.46
C VAL A 108 4.87 -5.88 4.10
N ASP A 109 4.78 -6.99 3.34
CA ASP A 109 5.40 -7.11 2.02
C ASP A 109 4.90 -6.02 1.06
N THR A 110 3.61 -5.65 1.17
CA THR A 110 3.02 -4.55 0.40
C THR A 110 3.75 -3.23 0.65
N SER A 111 4.05 -2.94 1.92
CA SER A 111 4.77 -1.72 2.31
C SER A 111 6.23 -1.75 1.82
N ILE A 112 6.87 -2.91 1.83
CA ILE A 112 8.24 -3.08 1.33
C ILE A 112 8.27 -2.88 -0.19
N VAL A 113 7.32 -3.46 -0.92
CA VAL A 113 7.22 -3.26 -2.37
C VAL A 113 6.99 -1.79 -2.70
N GLN A 114 6.10 -1.11 -1.97
CA GLN A 114 5.88 0.33 -2.14
C GLN A 114 7.16 1.15 -1.85
N TYR A 115 7.90 0.79 -0.80
CA TYR A 115 9.16 1.44 -0.46
C TYR A 115 10.20 1.31 -1.57
N ILE A 116 10.35 0.12 -2.14
CA ILE A 116 11.30 -0.15 -3.23
C ILE A 116 10.86 0.56 -4.52
N SER A 117 9.56 0.63 -4.77
CA SER A 117 8.97 1.19 -6.00
C SER A 117 8.93 2.72 -6.02
N GLU A 118 9.00 3.37 -4.85
CA GLU A 118 8.89 4.83 -4.75
C GLU A 118 9.90 5.55 -5.65
N ASN A 119 9.42 6.49 -6.45
CA ASN A 119 10.20 7.29 -7.40
C ASN A 119 10.96 6.48 -8.48
N ARG A 120 10.75 5.16 -8.58
CA ARG A 120 11.39 4.28 -9.55
C ARG A 120 10.40 3.65 -10.51
N LEU A 121 9.24 3.29 -9.99
CA LEU A 121 8.16 2.64 -10.73
C LEU A 121 6.90 3.49 -10.69
N PRO A 122 5.96 3.29 -11.62
CA PRO A 122 4.61 3.86 -11.49
C PRO A 122 3.96 3.42 -10.18
N LEU A 123 2.88 4.11 -9.77
CA LEU A 123 2.09 3.69 -8.62
C LEU A 123 1.74 2.21 -8.71
N THR A 124 2.27 1.43 -7.78
CA THR A 124 2.07 -0.02 -7.74
C THR A 124 0.66 -0.33 -7.28
N ARG A 125 -0.10 -1.06 -8.10
CA ARG A 125 -1.45 -1.54 -7.80
C ARG A 125 -1.40 -3.03 -7.50
N PHE A 126 -1.95 -3.42 -6.35
CA PHE A 126 -1.98 -4.82 -5.91
C PHE A 126 -3.32 -5.46 -6.22
N PHE A 127 -3.33 -6.74 -6.53
CA PHE A 127 -4.56 -7.52 -6.52
C PHE A 127 -5.12 -7.57 -5.10
N THR A 128 -6.30 -7.01 -4.89
CA THR A 128 -6.92 -6.89 -3.58
C THR A 128 -8.21 -7.71 -3.51
N LYS A 129 -8.57 -8.14 -2.28
CA LYS A 129 -9.86 -8.78 -2.06
C LYS A 129 -10.97 -7.75 -2.19
N PHE A 130 -12.04 -8.10 -2.90
CA PHE A 130 -13.19 -7.24 -3.08
C PHE A 130 -13.79 -6.75 -1.75
N GLU A 131 -13.79 -7.59 -0.72
CA GLU A 131 -14.33 -7.27 0.61
C GLU A 131 -13.61 -6.08 1.27
N LEU A 132 -12.40 -5.77 0.84
CA LEU A 132 -11.67 -4.61 1.37
C LEU A 132 -12.31 -3.27 0.99
N ILE A 133 -13.20 -3.24 -0.03
CA ILE A 133 -13.95 -2.02 -0.40
C ILE A 133 -14.82 -1.49 0.74
N TYR A 134 -15.25 -2.37 1.66
CA TYR A 134 -16.06 -2.01 2.81
C TYR A 134 -15.28 -1.37 3.96
N ILE A 135 -13.93 -1.37 3.90
CA ILE A 135 -13.12 -0.65 4.87
C ILE A 135 -13.24 0.84 4.59
N PRO A 136 -13.78 1.63 5.53
CA PRO A 136 -13.94 3.07 5.32
C PRO A 136 -12.63 3.75 4.92
N VAL A 137 -12.69 4.66 3.98
CA VAL A 137 -11.56 5.46 3.46
C VAL A 137 -10.58 4.64 2.61
N ILE A 138 -10.02 3.56 3.16
CA ILE A 138 -8.99 2.75 2.48
C ILE A 138 -9.60 1.92 1.33
N GLY A 139 -10.75 1.31 1.56
CA GLY A 139 -11.40 0.48 0.56
C GLY A 139 -11.84 1.28 -0.66
N GLN A 140 -12.43 2.45 -0.44
CA GLN A 140 -12.81 3.34 -1.54
C GLN A 140 -11.58 3.92 -2.26
N ALA A 141 -10.46 4.13 -1.56
CA ALA A 141 -9.22 4.57 -2.18
C ALA A 141 -8.70 3.53 -3.19
N PHE A 142 -8.79 2.22 -2.88
CA PHE A 142 -8.44 1.17 -3.83
C PHE A 142 -9.27 1.25 -5.12
N TYR A 143 -10.58 1.47 -4.99
CA TYR A 143 -11.47 1.64 -6.14
C TYR A 143 -11.08 2.87 -6.98
N PHE A 144 -10.88 4.02 -6.35
CA PHE A 144 -10.53 5.26 -7.04
C PHE A 144 -9.13 5.26 -7.69
N LEU A 145 -8.25 4.39 -7.21
CA LEU A 145 -6.90 4.19 -7.73
C LEU A 145 -6.82 3.08 -8.78
N ASP A 146 -7.96 2.52 -9.19
CA ASP A 146 -8.06 1.42 -10.17
C ASP A 146 -7.26 0.17 -9.73
N PHE A 147 -7.32 -0.18 -8.45
CA PHE A 147 -6.76 -1.44 -7.98
C PHE A 147 -7.60 -2.61 -8.49
N PRO A 148 -6.99 -3.65 -9.05
CA PRO A 148 -7.73 -4.85 -9.46
C PRO A 148 -8.30 -5.55 -8.23
N MET A 149 -9.64 -5.64 -8.17
CA MET A 149 -10.35 -6.25 -7.05
C MET A 149 -10.84 -7.63 -7.44
N MET A 150 -10.42 -8.64 -6.66
CA MET A 150 -10.75 -10.04 -6.90
C MET A 150 -11.82 -10.53 -5.91
N ARG A 151 -12.87 -11.12 -6.43
CA ARG A 151 -13.86 -11.86 -5.64
C ARG A 151 -13.40 -13.30 -5.51
N ARG A 152 -13.06 -13.72 -4.29
CA ARG A 152 -12.70 -15.12 -4.02
C ARG A 152 -13.91 -15.89 -3.53
N HIS A 153 -14.25 -16.96 -4.23
CA HIS A 153 -15.29 -17.88 -3.79
C HIS A 153 -14.70 -18.91 -2.82
N SER A 154 -15.40 -19.17 -1.71
CA SER A 154 -14.96 -20.20 -0.75
C SER A 154 -15.06 -21.59 -1.39
N LYS A 155 -14.28 -22.55 -0.85
CA LYS A 155 -14.33 -23.94 -1.30
C LYS A 155 -15.74 -24.53 -1.18
N GLU A 156 -16.47 -24.14 -0.12
CA GLU A 156 -17.86 -24.57 0.12
C GLU A 156 -18.82 -23.97 -0.93
N ALA A 157 -18.60 -22.71 -1.32
CA ALA A 157 -19.41 -22.07 -2.38
C ALA A 157 -19.16 -22.74 -3.73
N ILE A 158 -17.91 -23.04 -4.07
CA ILE A 158 -17.54 -23.76 -5.30
C ILE A 158 -18.10 -25.20 -5.28
N ALA A 159 -18.10 -25.87 -4.13
CA ALA A 159 -18.68 -27.21 -4.01
C ALA A 159 -20.21 -27.21 -4.24
N LYS A 160 -20.90 -26.15 -3.79
CA LYS A 160 -22.34 -25.96 -4.04
C LYS A 160 -22.68 -25.51 -5.46
N ASN A 161 -21.79 -24.74 -6.07
CA ASN A 161 -21.95 -24.22 -7.43
C ASN A 161 -20.60 -24.29 -8.18
N PRO A 162 -20.33 -25.41 -8.89
CA PRO A 162 -19.09 -25.60 -9.65
C PRO A 162 -18.82 -24.53 -10.73
N ALA A 163 -19.85 -23.81 -11.20
CA ALA A 163 -19.70 -22.73 -12.17
C ALA A 163 -18.95 -21.50 -11.62
N LEU A 164 -18.73 -21.45 -10.31
CA LEU A 164 -17.94 -20.39 -9.66
C LEU A 164 -16.42 -20.64 -9.74
N LYS A 165 -16.01 -21.84 -10.15
CA LYS A 165 -14.59 -22.20 -10.26
C LYS A 165 -13.95 -21.41 -11.41
N GLY A 166 -12.96 -20.59 -11.09
CA GLY A 166 -12.21 -19.78 -12.07
C GLY A 166 -12.83 -18.42 -12.38
N LYS A 167 -14.05 -18.13 -11.93
CA LYS A 167 -14.67 -16.80 -12.12
C LYS A 167 -13.90 -15.66 -11.47
N ASP A 168 -13.20 -15.92 -10.39
CA ASP A 168 -12.31 -14.98 -9.72
C ASP A 168 -11.13 -14.54 -10.59
N ILE A 169 -10.74 -15.36 -11.57
CA ILE A 169 -9.68 -15.05 -12.55
C ILE A 169 -10.27 -14.34 -13.78
N GLU A 170 -11.48 -14.71 -14.20
CA GLU A 170 -12.15 -14.10 -15.36
C GLU A 170 -12.62 -12.67 -15.08
N GLU A 171 -12.94 -12.35 -13.82
CA GLU A 171 -13.43 -11.04 -13.38
C GLU A 171 -12.29 -10.08 -12.94
N ALA A 172 -11.03 -10.53 -12.91
CA ALA A 172 -9.86 -9.74 -12.50
C ALA A 172 -9.21 -9.01 -13.69
#